data_539617e50024d4079833c75e18a95c3f
#
_entry.id   539617e50024d4079833c75e18a95c3f
#
_cell.length_a   1.000
_cell.length_b   1.000
_cell.length_c   1.000
_cell.angle_alpha   90.00
_cell.angle_beta   90.00
_cell.angle_gamma   90.00
#
_symmetry.space_group_name_H-M   'P 1'
#
loop_
_entity.id
_entity.type
_entity.pdbx_description
1 polymer ?
#
loop_
_entity_poly.entity_id
_entity_poly.type
_entity_poly.pdbx_seq_one_letter_code
_entity_poly.pdbx_strand_id
1 'polypeptide(L)'
;EIISHQLMLRAGLIRQVASGIYNWLPLGLRVLGKVESVVREEMNRAGAQEVLLPAVQPAELWRESGRWDDYGPELLRFTDRHQRDFCFGPTHEEVITTLARSTIRSYRQLPINLYQVQTKFRDEIRPRFGVMRSREFIMKDAYSFDRDTQGMAESYQTMYDAYTRIFKRLGLETQAVEADSGTIGGNFSHEFHVMADSGEDAIALCSPCDYAANVEKVDLARP
;
A
#
# COMPACT_ATOMS: atom_id res chain seq x y z
N GLU A 1 23.46 -3.20 -6.67
CA GLU A 1 22.41 -2.18 -6.50
C GLU A 1 21.77 -1.87 -7.85
N ILE A 2 20.44 -1.75 -7.90
CA ILE A 2 19.74 -1.41 -9.15
C ILE A 2 20.03 0.01 -9.61
N ILE A 3 19.88 0.24 -10.90
CA ILE A 3 20.24 1.52 -11.54
C ILE A 3 19.44 2.70 -10.99
N SER A 4 18.15 2.51 -10.68
CA SER A 4 17.27 3.55 -10.13
C SER A 4 17.81 4.09 -8.80
N HIS A 5 18.25 3.22 -7.90
CA HIS A 5 18.84 3.62 -6.62
C HIS A 5 20.13 4.41 -6.81
N GLN A 6 21.02 3.92 -7.70
CA GLN A 6 22.27 4.62 -8.02
C GLN A 6 22.00 6.03 -8.56
N LEU A 7 21.03 6.16 -9.47
CA LEU A 7 20.67 7.44 -10.06
C LEU A 7 20.05 8.40 -9.03
N MET A 8 19.22 7.92 -8.14
CA MET A 8 18.64 8.74 -7.05
C MET A 8 19.72 9.27 -6.11
N LEU A 9 20.71 8.47 -5.75
CA LEU A 9 21.86 8.91 -4.93
C LEU A 9 22.73 9.93 -5.67
N ARG A 10 23.07 9.66 -6.93
CA ARG A 10 23.92 10.53 -7.75
C ARG A 10 23.26 11.86 -8.06
N ALA A 11 21.95 11.86 -8.33
CA ALA A 11 21.16 13.07 -8.57
C ALA A 11 20.86 13.88 -7.29
N GLY A 12 21.23 13.38 -6.12
CA GLY A 12 20.96 14.06 -4.86
C GLY A 12 19.47 14.10 -4.50
N LEU A 13 18.71 13.06 -4.85
CA LEU A 13 17.31 12.94 -4.48
C LEU A 13 17.16 12.43 -3.05
N ILE A 14 18.03 11.51 -2.65
CA ILE A 14 18.00 10.83 -1.34
C ILE A 14 19.39 10.71 -0.74
N ARG A 15 19.45 10.47 0.58
CA ARG A 15 20.64 10.01 1.31
C ARG A 15 20.27 8.97 2.34
N GLN A 16 21.01 7.90 2.38
CA GLN A 16 20.82 6.85 3.35
C GLN A 16 21.21 7.31 4.76
N VAL A 17 20.36 7.04 5.74
CA VAL A 17 20.62 7.25 7.18
C VAL A 17 21.02 5.93 7.84
N ALA A 18 20.25 4.89 7.54
CA ALA A 18 20.48 3.53 8.00
C ALA A 18 19.97 2.56 6.92
N SER A 19 20.18 1.26 7.11
CA SER A 19 19.67 0.25 6.19
C SER A 19 18.14 0.38 6.04
N GLY A 20 17.68 0.66 4.81
CA GLY A 20 16.25 0.84 4.51
C GLY A 20 15.62 2.14 5.06
N ILE A 21 16.42 3.12 5.47
CA ILE A 21 15.96 4.44 5.96
C ILE A 21 16.70 5.55 5.23
N TYR A 22 15.92 6.46 4.63
CA TYR A 22 16.46 7.50 3.73
C TYR A 22 15.94 8.89 4.08
N ASN A 23 16.84 9.87 3.99
CA ASN A 23 16.47 11.28 3.88
C ASN A 23 16.00 11.54 2.45
N TRP A 24 14.90 12.26 2.29
CA TRP A 24 14.50 12.87 1.04
C TRP A 24 15.07 14.29 0.97
N LEU A 25 15.95 14.54 0.00
CA LEU A 25 16.57 15.84 -0.19
C LEU A 25 15.61 16.76 -0.98
N PRO A 26 15.87 18.09 -1.04
CA PRO A 26 14.91 19.04 -1.62
C PRO A 26 14.42 18.69 -3.01
N LEU A 27 15.29 18.20 -3.91
CA LEU A 27 14.89 17.79 -5.25
C LEU A 27 14.04 16.51 -5.20
N GLY A 28 14.43 15.53 -4.39
CA GLY A 28 13.67 14.30 -4.18
C GLY A 28 12.29 14.57 -3.60
N LEU A 29 12.20 15.46 -2.62
CA LEU A 29 10.93 15.85 -2.01
C LEU A 29 9.98 16.54 -3.02
N ARG A 30 10.52 17.34 -3.95
CA ARG A 30 9.72 17.94 -5.03
C ARG A 30 9.14 16.89 -5.97
N VAL A 31 9.93 15.86 -6.30
CA VAL A 31 9.45 14.74 -7.15
C VAL A 31 8.37 13.96 -6.40
N LEU A 32 8.64 13.60 -5.14
CA LEU A 32 7.68 12.90 -4.28
C LEU A 32 6.35 13.67 -4.18
N GLY A 33 6.41 14.98 -3.92
CA GLY A 33 5.20 15.82 -3.83
C GLY A 33 4.41 15.89 -5.14
N LYS A 34 5.06 15.80 -6.31
CA LYS A 34 4.34 15.69 -7.59
C LYS A 34 3.62 14.34 -7.74
N VAL A 35 4.30 13.26 -7.34
CA VAL A 35 3.67 11.92 -7.33
C VAL A 35 2.47 11.89 -6.38
N GLU A 36 2.63 12.42 -5.17
CA GLU A 36 1.54 12.52 -4.19
C GLU A 36 0.37 13.36 -4.72
N SER A 37 0.64 14.46 -5.45
CA SER A 37 -0.42 15.29 -6.04
C SER A 37 -1.24 14.50 -7.06
N VAL A 38 -0.58 13.75 -7.96
CA VAL A 38 -1.28 12.88 -8.93
C VAL A 38 -2.15 11.84 -8.21
N VAL A 39 -1.61 11.22 -7.16
CA VAL A 39 -2.34 10.23 -6.37
C VAL A 39 -3.57 10.87 -5.71
N ARG A 40 -3.42 12.01 -5.01
CA ARG A 40 -4.53 12.71 -4.36
C ARG A 40 -5.62 13.14 -5.35
N GLU A 41 -5.23 13.67 -6.50
CA GLU A 41 -6.19 14.09 -7.52
C GLU A 41 -7.04 12.91 -8.03
N GLU A 42 -6.44 11.74 -8.28
CA GLU A 42 -7.19 10.58 -8.76
C GLU A 42 -8.02 9.92 -7.65
N MET A 43 -7.52 9.90 -6.41
CA MET A 43 -8.30 9.41 -5.28
C MET A 43 -9.52 10.31 -5.02
N ASN A 44 -9.35 11.63 -5.03
CA ASN A 44 -10.45 12.58 -4.89
C ASN A 44 -11.45 12.48 -6.04
N ARG A 45 -10.97 12.30 -7.27
CA ARG A 45 -11.82 12.07 -8.46
C ARG A 45 -12.67 10.80 -8.34
N ALA A 46 -12.12 9.78 -7.70
CA ALA A 46 -12.82 8.52 -7.40
C ALA A 46 -13.81 8.63 -6.23
N GLY A 47 -13.95 9.81 -5.61
CA GLY A 47 -14.86 10.06 -4.49
C GLY A 47 -14.32 9.65 -3.12
N ALA A 48 -13.04 9.24 -3.04
CA ALA A 48 -12.41 8.95 -1.77
C ALA A 48 -12.09 10.24 -0.99
N GLN A 49 -12.14 10.17 0.34
CA GLN A 49 -11.91 11.30 1.24
C GLN A 49 -10.59 11.12 1.99
N GLU A 50 -9.75 12.15 2.01
CA GLU A 50 -8.46 12.09 2.70
C GLU A 50 -8.62 12.24 4.21
N VAL A 51 -7.94 11.38 4.94
CA VAL A 51 -7.78 11.42 6.41
C VAL A 51 -6.29 11.34 6.75
N LEU A 52 -5.94 11.64 7.98
CA LEU A 52 -4.59 11.39 8.49
C LEU A 52 -4.72 10.63 9.81
N LEU A 53 -4.28 9.38 9.79
CA LEU A 53 -4.33 8.47 10.93
C LEU A 53 -2.98 8.46 11.68
N PRO A 54 -2.95 8.10 12.97
CA PRO A 54 -1.70 8.06 13.73
C PRO A 54 -0.77 6.95 13.23
N ALA A 55 0.53 7.26 13.15
CA ALA A 55 1.56 6.27 12.82
C ALA A 55 1.85 5.31 13.99
N VAL A 56 1.74 5.83 15.23
CA VAL A 56 1.88 5.03 16.46
C VAL A 56 0.50 4.50 16.84
N GLN A 57 0.41 3.18 16.99
CA GLN A 57 -0.85 2.49 17.18
C GLN A 57 -0.81 1.65 18.47
N PRO A 58 -1.88 1.68 19.30
CA PRO A 58 -1.95 0.90 20.52
C PRO A 58 -2.09 -0.59 20.20
N ALA A 59 -1.40 -1.43 20.98
CA ALA A 59 -1.41 -2.89 20.80
C ALA A 59 -2.79 -3.52 20.94
N GLU A 60 -3.69 -2.88 21.70
CA GLU A 60 -5.05 -3.39 21.94
C GLU A 60 -5.81 -3.58 20.64
N LEU A 61 -5.68 -2.67 19.67
CA LEU A 61 -6.35 -2.78 18.36
C LEU A 61 -5.84 -4.00 17.58
N TRP A 62 -4.54 -4.24 17.64
CA TRP A 62 -3.88 -5.36 16.97
C TRP A 62 -4.19 -6.71 17.66
N ARG A 63 -4.36 -6.69 18.99
CA ARG A 63 -4.81 -7.87 19.76
C ARG A 63 -6.27 -8.19 19.46
N GLU A 64 -7.13 -7.17 19.31
CA GLU A 64 -8.55 -7.35 18.94
C GLU A 64 -8.68 -8.01 17.56
N SER A 65 -7.85 -7.67 16.58
CA SER A 65 -7.85 -8.29 15.26
C SER A 65 -7.13 -9.65 15.22
N GLY A 66 -6.42 -10.04 16.29
CA GLY A 66 -5.56 -11.23 16.33
C GLY A 66 -4.20 -11.05 15.65
N ARG A 67 -3.96 -9.92 14.98
CA ARG A 67 -2.75 -9.70 14.17
C ARG A 67 -1.52 -9.30 14.99
N TRP A 68 -1.66 -9.01 16.28
CA TRP A 68 -0.50 -8.66 17.11
C TRP A 68 0.60 -9.71 17.08
N ASP A 69 0.24 -10.99 17.18
CA ASP A 69 1.18 -12.10 17.15
C ASP A 69 1.40 -12.63 15.72
N ASP A 70 0.34 -12.68 14.91
CA ASP A 70 0.35 -13.26 13.56
C ASP A 70 1.13 -12.42 12.52
N TYR A 71 1.25 -11.10 12.73
CA TYR A 71 1.98 -10.23 11.79
C TYR A 71 3.50 -10.53 11.74
N GLY A 72 4.01 -11.17 12.78
CA GLY A 72 5.41 -11.58 12.84
C GLY A 72 6.39 -10.45 13.18
N PRO A 73 7.68 -10.65 12.86
CA PRO A 73 8.78 -9.76 13.29
C PRO A 73 8.82 -8.41 12.57
N GLU A 74 8.15 -8.27 11.43
CA GLU A 74 8.10 -7.00 10.69
C GLU A 74 7.29 -5.91 11.41
N LEU A 75 6.44 -6.29 12.38
CA LEU A 75 5.75 -5.35 13.24
C LEU A 75 6.69 -4.79 14.29
N LEU A 76 7.12 -3.55 14.15
CA LEU A 76 7.98 -2.88 15.13
C LEU A 76 7.16 -2.54 16.38
N ARG A 77 7.38 -3.33 17.45
CA ARG A 77 6.72 -3.19 18.75
C ARG A 77 7.60 -2.43 19.71
N PHE A 78 6.99 -1.63 20.56
CA PHE A 78 7.68 -0.91 21.63
C PHE A 78 6.72 -0.62 22.79
N THR A 79 7.26 -0.21 23.92
CA THR A 79 6.50 0.21 25.10
C THR A 79 6.71 1.71 25.35
N ASP A 80 5.65 2.38 25.79
CA ASP A 80 5.77 3.76 26.25
C ASP A 80 6.33 3.84 27.70
N ARG A 81 6.52 5.07 28.18
CA ARG A 81 7.02 5.29 29.56
C ARG A 81 6.08 4.76 30.67
N HIS A 82 4.84 4.45 30.34
CA HIS A 82 3.84 3.87 31.26
C HIS A 82 3.71 2.35 31.08
N GLN A 83 4.65 1.72 30.38
CA GLN A 83 4.69 0.28 30.11
C GLN A 83 3.47 -0.23 29.30
N ARG A 84 2.89 0.63 28.46
CA ARG A 84 1.84 0.25 27.53
C ARG A 84 2.48 -0.13 26.19
N ASP A 85 1.98 -1.22 25.60
CA ASP A 85 2.47 -1.70 24.31
C ASP A 85 1.88 -0.91 23.15
N PHE A 86 2.74 -0.61 22.19
CA PHE A 86 2.43 0.05 20.93
C PHE A 86 3.19 -0.60 19.79
N CYS A 87 2.78 -0.29 18.58
CA CYS A 87 3.58 -0.54 17.39
C CYS A 87 3.66 0.69 16.48
N PHE A 88 4.65 0.69 15.63
CA PHE A 88 4.69 1.60 14.49
C PHE A 88 3.91 0.96 13.34
N GLY A 89 2.89 1.65 12.83
CA GLY A 89 1.93 1.08 11.87
C GLY A 89 2.57 0.64 10.55
N PRO A 90 2.62 -0.66 10.24
CA PRO A 90 2.96 -1.14 8.91
C PRO A 90 1.79 -0.99 7.92
N THR A 91 0.59 -0.87 8.46
CA THR A 91 -0.70 -0.68 7.80
C THR A 91 -1.72 -0.12 8.80
N HIS A 92 -2.95 0.20 8.40
CA HIS A 92 -3.91 0.91 9.26
C HIS A 92 -5.32 0.30 9.30
N GLU A 93 -5.49 -0.97 8.97
CA GLU A 93 -6.80 -1.64 9.00
C GLU A 93 -7.46 -1.54 10.38
N GLU A 94 -6.70 -1.74 11.45
CA GLU A 94 -7.18 -1.69 12.83
C GLU A 94 -7.67 -0.29 13.20
N VAL A 95 -6.88 0.72 12.86
CA VAL A 95 -7.17 2.12 13.20
C VAL A 95 -8.37 2.63 12.41
N ILE A 96 -8.42 2.38 11.10
CA ILE A 96 -9.51 2.87 10.25
C ILE A 96 -10.82 2.15 10.57
N THR A 97 -10.78 0.86 10.92
CA THR A 97 -11.96 0.12 11.35
C THR A 97 -12.53 0.68 12.66
N THR A 98 -11.66 1.03 13.60
CA THR A 98 -12.06 1.67 14.85
C THR A 98 -12.67 3.07 14.60
N LEU A 99 -12.08 3.84 13.70
CA LEU A 99 -12.64 5.12 13.27
C LEU A 99 -14.02 4.94 12.63
N ALA A 100 -14.16 4.02 11.69
CA ALA A 100 -15.43 3.72 11.02
C ALA A 100 -16.50 3.29 12.02
N ARG A 101 -16.18 2.37 12.93
CA ARG A 101 -17.07 1.88 14.00
C ARG A 101 -17.60 3.03 14.88
N SER A 102 -16.76 4.01 15.18
CA SER A 102 -17.13 5.16 16.02
C SER A 102 -17.89 6.25 15.27
N THR A 103 -17.75 6.33 13.95
CA THR A 103 -18.23 7.45 13.13
C THR A 103 -19.47 7.10 12.33
N ILE A 104 -19.54 5.88 11.76
CA ILE A 104 -20.67 5.42 10.94
C ILE A 104 -21.82 5.04 11.86
N ARG A 105 -22.93 5.79 11.77
CA ARG A 105 -24.12 5.60 12.60
C ARG A 105 -25.27 4.92 11.87
N SER A 106 -25.22 4.88 10.54
CA SER A 106 -26.30 4.33 9.71
C SER A 106 -25.74 3.78 8.40
N TYR A 107 -26.33 2.69 7.93
CA TYR A 107 -26.04 2.13 6.61
C TYR A 107 -26.25 3.12 5.45
N ARG A 108 -27.03 4.18 5.68
CA ARG A 108 -27.25 5.25 4.69
C ARG A 108 -26.02 6.12 4.44
N GLN A 109 -25.02 6.05 5.31
CA GLN A 109 -23.73 6.74 5.14
C GLN A 109 -22.76 5.93 4.24
N LEU A 110 -23.12 4.70 3.90
CA LEU A 110 -22.33 3.83 3.03
C LEU A 110 -22.78 3.94 1.56
N PRO A 111 -21.88 3.80 0.58
CA PRO A 111 -20.46 3.49 0.76
C PRO A 111 -19.62 4.68 1.23
N ILE A 112 -18.52 4.41 1.93
CA ILE A 112 -17.50 5.39 2.30
C ILE A 112 -16.15 4.84 1.87
N ASN A 113 -15.33 5.66 1.23
CA ASN A 113 -13.94 5.36 0.92
C ASN A 113 -13.06 6.43 1.57
N LEU A 114 -12.18 6.01 2.46
CA LEU A 114 -11.23 6.86 3.16
C LEU A 114 -9.81 6.49 2.73
N TYR A 115 -8.95 7.48 2.48
CA TYR A 115 -7.56 7.23 2.17
C TYR A 115 -6.64 8.18 2.92
N GLN A 116 -5.39 7.81 3.00
CA GLN A 116 -4.34 8.68 3.54
C GLN A 116 -3.05 8.55 2.73
N VAL A 117 -2.18 9.54 2.86
CA VAL A 117 -0.77 9.47 2.47
C VAL A 117 0.02 9.60 3.77
N GLN A 118 0.64 8.52 4.21
CA GLN A 118 1.21 8.41 5.55
C GLN A 118 2.48 7.57 5.55
N THR A 119 3.40 7.92 6.44
CA THR A 119 4.58 7.11 6.72
C THR A 119 4.19 5.77 7.33
N LYS A 120 4.78 4.71 6.82
CA LYS A 120 4.70 3.34 7.33
C LYS A 120 6.08 2.87 7.74
N PHE A 121 6.11 1.91 8.65
CA PHE A 121 7.33 1.22 9.01
C PHE A 121 7.10 -0.28 9.01
N ARG A 122 7.98 -1.01 8.32
CA ARG A 122 8.06 -2.47 8.34
C ARG A 122 9.50 -2.85 8.66
N ASP A 123 9.69 -3.65 9.68
CA ASP A 123 11.04 -4.08 10.11
C ASP A 123 11.58 -5.17 9.16
N GLU A 124 11.69 -4.80 7.88
CA GLU A 124 12.17 -5.67 6.81
C GLU A 124 13.58 -6.17 7.11
N ILE A 125 13.74 -7.49 7.13
CA ILE A 125 15.02 -8.14 7.47
C ILE A 125 16.12 -7.86 6.43
N ARG A 126 15.74 -7.66 5.17
CA ARG A 126 16.69 -7.45 4.05
C ARG A 126 16.23 -6.30 3.16
N PRO A 127 16.32 -5.04 3.64
CA PRO A 127 16.03 -3.89 2.80
C PRO A 127 16.95 -3.87 1.59
N ARG A 128 16.38 -3.62 0.41
CA ARG A 128 17.13 -3.63 -0.85
C ARG A 128 16.46 -2.71 -1.88
N PHE A 129 17.15 -2.45 -2.99
CA PHE A 129 16.65 -1.60 -4.08
C PHE A 129 16.31 -0.16 -3.64
N GLY A 130 17.02 0.36 -2.65
CA GLY A 130 16.84 1.72 -2.17
C GLY A 130 15.46 1.94 -1.57
N VAL A 131 14.74 2.95 -2.07
CA VAL A 131 13.40 3.29 -1.58
C VAL A 131 12.31 2.31 -2.01
N MET A 132 12.58 1.39 -2.91
CA MET A 132 11.57 0.44 -3.39
C MET A 132 11.26 -0.65 -2.35
N ARG A 133 12.25 -1.07 -1.54
CA ARG A 133 12.05 -2.01 -0.44
C ARG A 133 12.77 -1.50 0.80
N SER A 134 12.29 -0.39 1.29
CA SER A 134 12.79 0.29 2.49
C SER A 134 12.01 -0.12 3.74
N ARG A 135 12.54 0.20 4.91
CA ARG A 135 11.89 -0.04 6.20
C ARG A 135 10.90 1.06 6.57
N GLU A 136 11.28 2.30 6.34
CA GLU A 136 10.40 3.47 6.47
C GLU A 136 10.08 4.01 5.07
N PHE A 137 8.81 4.20 4.77
CA PHE A 137 8.33 4.64 3.47
C PHE A 137 6.99 5.35 3.57
N ILE A 138 6.65 6.12 2.53
CA ILE A 138 5.36 6.80 2.42
C ILE A 138 4.44 5.92 1.56
N MET A 139 3.26 5.65 2.07
CA MET A 139 2.23 4.86 1.38
C MET A 139 0.95 5.69 1.24
N LYS A 140 0.30 5.60 0.08
CA LYS A 140 -1.12 5.86 -0.02
C LYS A 140 -1.84 4.55 0.28
N ASP A 141 -2.63 4.52 1.30
CA ASP A 141 -3.54 3.42 1.63
C ASP A 141 -4.98 3.93 1.66
N ALA A 142 -5.89 3.10 1.15
CA ALA A 142 -7.31 3.41 1.07
C ALA A 142 -8.16 2.24 1.57
N TYR A 143 -9.29 2.56 2.17
CA TYR A 143 -10.17 1.63 2.84
C TYR A 143 -11.61 1.95 2.50
N SER A 144 -12.33 1.01 1.91
CA SER A 144 -13.76 1.16 1.63
C SER A 144 -14.62 0.42 2.64
N PHE A 145 -15.78 0.99 2.91
CA PHE A 145 -16.83 0.39 3.74
C PHE A 145 -18.11 0.40 2.92
N ASP A 146 -18.62 -0.76 2.64
CA ASP A 146 -19.74 -0.97 1.72
C ASP A 146 -20.89 -1.67 2.42
N ARG A 147 -22.11 -1.62 1.84
CA ARG A 147 -23.31 -2.23 2.44
C ARG A 147 -23.35 -3.72 2.28
N ASP A 148 -22.83 -4.19 1.14
CA ASP A 148 -22.93 -5.57 0.69
C ASP A 148 -21.77 -5.89 -0.28
N THR A 149 -21.71 -7.13 -0.69
CA THR A 149 -20.68 -7.64 -1.61
C THR A 149 -20.71 -6.96 -2.97
N GLN A 150 -21.89 -6.54 -3.47
CA GLN A 150 -21.99 -5.82 -4.72
C GLN A 150 -21.37 -4.43 -4.61
N GLY A 151 -21.69 -3.69 -3.56
CA GLY A 151 -21.08 -2.39 -3.28
C GLY A 151 -19.56 -2.50 -3.12
N MET A 152 -19.09 -3.54 -2.44
CA MET A 152 -17.65 -3.82 -2.32
C MET A 152 -17.00 -4.03 -3.70
N ALA A 153 -17.63 -4.79 -4.60
CA ALA A 153 -17.11 -5.01 -5.95
C ALA A 153 -17.06 -3.70 -6.77
N GLU A 154 -18.07 -2.85 -6.63
CA GLU A 154 -18.12 -1.52 -7.28
C GLU A 154 -17.03 -0.59 -6.74
N SER A 155 -16.80 -0.57 -5.43
CA SER A 155 -15.70 0.17 -4.78
C SER A 155 -14.34 -0.34 -5.24
N TYR A 156 -14.18 -1.66 -5.35
CA TYR A 156 -12.95 -2.28 -5.85
C TYR A 156 -12.67 -1.86 -7.29
N GLN A 157 -13.67 -1.93 -8.19
CA GLN A 157 -13.51 -1.51 -9.58
C GLN A 157 -13.17 -0.03 -9.68
N THR A 158 -13.79 0.82 -8.85
CA THR A 158 -13.49 2.25 -8.79
C THR A 158 -12.03 2.50 -8.42
N MET A 159 -11.46 1.74 -7.49
CA MET A 159 -10.05 1.83 -7.12
C MET A 159 -9.13 1.28 -8.20
N TYR A 160 -9.50 0.18 -8.83
CA TYR A 160 -8.77 -0.38 -9.98
C TYR A 160 -8.60 0.66 -11.09
N ASP A 161 -9.70 1.33 -11.45
CA ASP A 161 -9.70 2.37 -12.47
C ASP A 161 -8.89 3.60 -12.04
N ALA A 162 -8.97 3.98 -10.77
CA ALA A 162 -8.18 5.08 -10.21
C ALA A 162 -6.68 4.78 -10.28
N TYR A 163 -6.25 3.57 -9.92
CA TYR A 163 -4.84 3.16 -9.98
C TYR A 163 -4.33 3.09 -11.41
N THR A 164 -5.12 2.57 -12.34
CA THR A 164 -4.79 2.58 -13.76
C THR A 164 -4.51 4.00 -14.26
N ARG A 165 -5.35 4.97 -13.87
CA ARG A 165 -5.13 6.38 -14.23
C ARG A 165 -3.89 6.98 -13.54
N ILE A 166 -3.66 6.66 -12.26
CA ILE A 166 -2.47 7.12 -11.52
C ILE A 166 -1.20 6.69 -12.25
N PHE A 167 -1.04 5.40 -12.53
CA PHE A 167 0.17 4.89 -13.20
C PHE A 167 0.34 5.46 -14.60
N LYS A 168 -0.74 5.54 -15.37
CA LYS A 168 -0.71 6.19 -16.68
C LYS A 168 -0.26 7.65 -16.62
N ARG A 169 -0.75 8.42 -15.65
CA ARG A 169 -0.35 9.83 -15.45
C ARG A 169 1.11 9.97 -14.99
N LEU A 170 1.63 8.97 -14.31
CA LEU A 170 3.04 8.90 -13.93
C LEU A 170 3.94 8.42 -15.07
N GLY A 171 3.38 8.11 -16.25
CA GLY A 171 4.12 7.61 -17.40
C GLY A 171 4.58 6.16 -17.27
N LEU A 172 3.90 5.38 -16.42
CA LEU A 172 4.20 3.97 -16.20
C LEU A 172 3.20 3.09 -16.96
N GLU A 173 3.72 2.20 -17.80
CA GLU A 173 2.92 1.12 -18.39
C GLU A 173 2.86 -0.03 -17.39
N THR A 174 1.66 -0.31 -16.92
CA THR A 174 1.44 -1.34 -15.91
C THR A 174 0.49 -2.42 -16.43
N GLN A 175 0.77 -3.66 -16.04
CA GLN A 175 -0.11 -4.81 -16.17
C GLN A 175 -0.71 -5.13 -14.80
N ALA A 176 -2.04 -5.14 -14.70
CA ALA A 176 -2.69 -5.67 -13.50
C ALA A 176 -2.66 -7.20 -13.56
N VAL A 177 -2.25 -7.81 -12.48
CA VAL A 177 -2.11 -9.27 -12.35
C VAL A 177 -2.85 -9.77 -11.12
N GLU A 178 -3.43 -10.96 -11.21
CA GLU A 178 -3.98 -11.64 -10.04
C GLU A 178 -2.85 -11.99 -9.06
N ALA A 179 -3.04 -11.64 -7.79
CA ALA A 179 -2.05 -11.80 -6.73
C ALA A 179 -2.64 -12.49 -5.49
N ASP A 180 -1.76 -12.96 -4.61
CA ASP A 180 -2.16 -13.46 -3.30
C ASP A 180 -2.55 -12.30 -2.39
N SER A 181 -3.62 -12.47 -1.61
CA SER A 181 -4.06 -11.48 -0.62
C SER A 181 -3.17 -11.44 0.63
N GLY A 182 -2.28 -12.41 0.80
CA GLY A 182 -1.33 -12.48 1.91
C GLY A 182 -2.00 -12.47 3.30
N THR A 183 -1.31 -11.85 4.25
CA THR A 183 -1.77 -11.74 5.66
C THR A 183 -2.95 -10.81 5.86
N ILE A 184 -3.32 -10.00 4.86
CA ILE A 184 -4.50 -9.12 4.91
C ILE A 184 -5.78 -9.95 4.77
N GLY A 185 -5.70 -11.09 4.06
CA GLY A 185 -6.84 -11.97 3.82
C GLY A 185 -7.71 -11.49 2.64
N GLY A 186 -8.79 -12.21 2.37
CA GLY A 186 -9.66 -11.97 1.23
C GLY A 186 -9.45 -12.99 0.11
N ASN A 187 -10.37 -13.01 -0.86
CA ASN A 187 -10.38 -14.02 -1.92
C ASN A 187 -9.93 -13.47 -3.27
N PHE A 188 -9.63 -12.17 -3.34
CA PHE A 188 -9.39 -11.48 -4.59
C PHE A 188 -8.41 -10.31 -4.38
N SER A 189 -7.33 -10.30 -5.14
CA SER A 189 -6.32 -9.23 -5.09
C SER A 189 -5.71 -9.04 -6.46
N HIS A 190 -5.34 -7.80 -6.80
CA HIS A 190 -4.52 -7.47 -7.95
C HIS A 190 -3.31 -6.65 -7.55
N GLU A 191 -2.25 -6.85 -8.28
CA GLU A 191 -1.05 -6.02 -8.26
C GLU A 191 -0.86 -5.34 -9.61
N PHE A 192 -0.43 -4.08 -9.60
CA PHE A 192 -0.08 -3.34 -10.82
C PHE A 192 1.43 -3.41 -11.00
N HIS A 193 1.87 -4.25 -11.93
CA HIS A 193 3.29 -4.44 -12.22
C HIS A 193 3.74 -3.57 -13.38
N VAL A 194 4.85 -2.87 -13.21
CA VAL A 194 5.56 -2.22 -14.32
C VAL A 194 6.39 -3.28 -15.02
N MET A 195 6.18 -3.45 -16.33
CA MET A 195 6.93 -4.40 -17.12
C MET A 195 8.38 -3.92 -17.32
N ALA A 196 9.34 -4.68 -16.85
CA ALA A 196 10.77 -4.37 -16.92
C ALA A 196 11.60 -5.66 -17.01
N ASP A 197 12.78 -5.55 -17.65
CA ASP A 197 13.73 -6.67 -17.72
C ASP A 197 14.43 -6.96 -16.38
N SER A 198 14.23 -6.10 -15.40
CA SER A 198 14.79 -6.22 -14.04
C SER A 198 13.67 -6.11 -13.02
N GLY A 199 13.56 -7.07 -12.14
CA GLY A 199 12.54 -7.12 -11.09
C GLY A 199 12.71 -8.35 -10.23
N GLU A 200 11.87 -8.48 -9.20
CA GLU A 200 11.88 -9.66 -8.31
C GLU A 200 10.85 -10.70 -8.73
N ASP A 201 9.73 -10.25 -9.32
CA ASP A 201 8.59 -11.10 -9.61
C ASP A 201 8.53 -11.46 -11.09
N ALA A 202 8.19 -12.71 -11.35
CA ALA A 202 7.90 -13.21 -12.69
C ALA A 202 6.38 -13.25 -12.89
N ILE A 203 5.93 -12.73 -14.04
CA ILE A 203 4.52 -12.65 -14.42
C ILE A 203 4.27 -13.57 -15.62
N ALA A 204 3.22 -14.37 -15.53
CA ALA A 204 2.69 -15.13 -16.64
C ALA A 204 1.63 -14.29 -17.37
N LEU A 205 1.79 -14.13 -18.68
CA LEU A 205 0.87 -13.44 -19.57
C LEU A 205 0.29 -14.41 -20.59
N CYS A 206 -1.01 -14.33 -20.81
CA CYS A 206 -1.69 -15.07 -21.86
C CYS A 206 -1.84 -14.19 -23.10
N SER A 207 -1.16 -14.53 -24.19
CA SER A 207 -1.22 -13.73 -25.42
C SER A 207 -2.60 -13.73 -26.11
N PRO A 208 -3.42 -14.83 -26.08
CA PRO A 208 -4.74 -14.84 -26.69
C PRO A 208 -5.86 -14.21 -25.84
N CYS A 209 -5.64 -14.05 -24.53
CA CYS A 209 -6.60 -13.45 -23.60
C CYS A 209 -5.84 -12.52 -22.65
N ASP A 210 -6.51 -11.55 -22.08
CA ASP A 210 -5.88 -10.55 -21.19
C ASP A 210 -5.56 -11.09 -19.78
N TYR A 211 -5.49 -12.42 -19.64
CA TYR A 211 -5.14 -13.05 -18.36
C TYR A 211 -3.67 -12.80 -18.01
N ALA A 212 -3.46 -12.27 -16.83
CA ALA A 212 -2.14 -12.07 -16.25
C ALA A 212 -2.16 -12.46 -14.77
N ALA A 213 -1.15 -13.21 -14.34
CA ALA A 213 -1.02 -13.59 -12.94
C ALA A 213 0.46 -13.65 -12.53
N ASN A 214 0.72 -13.42 -11.24
CA ASN A 214 1.99 -13.78 -10.65
C ASN A 214 2.20 -15.31 -10.81
N VAL A 215 3.42 -15.73 -11.11
CA VAL A 215 3.75 -17.16 -11.37
C VAL A 215 3.27 -18.07 -10.23
N GLU A 216 3.25 -17.57 -8.99
CA GLU A 216 2.76 -18.30 -7.83
C GLU A 216 1.24 -18.52 -7.82
N LYS A 217 0.49 -17.74 -8.61
CA LYS A 217 -0.98 -17.78 -8.71
C LYS A 217 -1.50 -18.22 -10.07
N VAL A 218 -0.60 -18.49 -11.02
CA VAL A 218 -1.02 -18.85 -12.37
C VAL A 218 -1.86 -20.12 -12.39
N ASP A 219 -3.05 -20.03 -12.98
CA ASP A 219 -3.93 -21.17 -13.24
C ASP A 219 -3.84 -21.55 -14.73
N LEU A 220 -3.09 -22.62 -15.01
CA LEU A 220 -2.91 -23.14 -16.37
C LEU A 220 -4.16 -23.85 -16.92
N ALA A 221 -5.19 -24.08 -16.11
CA ALA A 221 -6.43 -24.70 -16.53
C ALA A 221 -7.50 -23.69 -17.00
N ARG A 222 -7.24 -22.38 -16.86
CA ARG A 222 -8.11 -21.34 -17.45
C ARG A 222 -7.94 -21.32 -18.96
N PRO A 223 -9.07 -21.48 -19.70
CA PRO A 223 -9.06 -21.50 -21.18
C PRO A 223 -8.74 -20.11 -21.76
#